data_6cd9990d0923426c5d9db3e4c2234b56
#
_entry.id   6cd9990d0923426c5d9db3e4c2234b56
#
_cell.length_a   1.000
_cell.length_b   1.000
_cell.length_c   1.000
_cell.angle_alpha   90.00
_cell.angle_beta   90.00
_cell.angle_gamma   90.00
#
_symmetry.space_group_name_H-M   'P 1'
#
loop_
_entity.id
_entity.type
_entity.pdbx_description
1 polymer ?
#
loop_
_entity_poly.entity_id
_entity_poly.type
_entity_poly.pdbx_seq_one_letter_code
_entity_poly.pdbx_strand_id
1 'polypeptide(L)'
;MLAVKVDDNYQLACKSIALQIESSRSMLTARQVLKVVRETASAYHLSTMPRNEHILQCLHDNRYRRLLMVKPAKTASGVAVIAVMPKPYECPHGRCTYCPGGIEFNTPLSYTGTEPATRVAQKFSYDPYQQVRLKMEQLQSRGHDTGKTEVVIVGGTFPFMPADYQRGFAKSCYDALNGLESVSLQQAIATNETADNRCVGFTVETKPDYCKGPHVDLMLELGVTRVEIGVQSLRNNVYKLINRGHTFDDVIDAFRIARDAGYKIVAHMMPGLPGSSPEKDVEDFRRLFEDKAFMPDMLKIYPTLVMEHTGLYKMHQSGKYRAYSDDNLVNVIVEAKKMMPPWVRIMRVQREIESKDIVAGPKSGNLRQVVLKKLRQQGYKCRCIRCRETGLQKRYPAEDEVVLRRTEYSASGGREVFLSYESRDGDTILGFLRLRKVAKPHRSELSGSAVVRELHVYGQAMSVGSKEVDDSYQHRGYGSKLLGEVERIAKDELGVDKIAVISAVGTRQYYKRLGYRQDGPYVSKVV
;
A
#
# COMPACT_ATOMS: atom_id res chain seq x y z
N MET A 1 -23.51 12.71 -4.99
CA MET A 1 -23.88 12.98 -3.59
C MET A 1 -24.86 14.14 -3.58
N LEU A 2 -26.10 13.91 -3.18
CA LEU A 2 -27.06 14.97 -2.92
C LEU A 2 -26.47 15.85 -1.80
N ALA A 3 -26.24 17.12 -2.08
CA ALA A 3 -25.95 18.11 -1.06
C ALA A 3 -27.18 18.17 -0.15
N VAL A 4 -27.09 17.56 1.02
CA VAL A 4 -28.05 17.81 2.10
C VAL A 4 -27.94 19.32 2.35
N LYS A 5 -29.01 20.10 2.14
CA LYS A 5 -29.11 21.43 2.72
C LYS A 5 -28.90 21.25 4.21
N VAL A 6 -27.74 21.66 4.70
CA VAL A 6 -27.40 21.55 6.12
C VAL A 6 -28.24 22.63 6.77
N ASP A 7 -29.25 22.23 7.55
CA ASP A 7 -30.08 23.09 8.36
C ASP A 7 -29.18 23.88 9.31
N ASP A 8 -29.42 25.18 9.49
CA ASP A 8 -28.67 26.04 10.40
C ASP A 8 -28.57 25.43 11.82
N ASN A 9 -29.63 24.77 12.29
CA ASN A 9 -29.67 24.06 13.54
C ASN A 9 -28.66 22.89 13.58
N TYR A 10 -28.44 22.21 12.46
CA TYR A 10 -27.46 21.12 12.39
C TYR A 10 -26.03 21.63 12.51
N GLN A 11 -25.72 22.78 11.87
CA GLN A 11 -24.39 23.40 11.99
C GLN A 11 -24.14 23.94 13.39
N LEU A 12 -25.15 24.58 13.99
CA LEU A 12 -25.08 25.06 15.37
C LEU A 12 -24.88 23.91 16.36
N ALA A 13 -25.55 22.79 16.17
CA ALA A 13 -25.35 21.58 16.98
C ALA A 13 -23.92 21.04 16.85
N CYS A 14 -23.34 20.98 15.63
CA CYS A 14 -21.95 20.54 15.45
C CYS A 14 -20.95 21.45 16.19
N LYS A 15 -21.15 22.78 16.11
CA LYS A 15 -20.34 23.76 16.87
C LYS A 15 -20.50 23.60 18.38
N SER A 16 -21.73 23.45 18.84
CA SER A 16 -22.03 23.22 20.27
C SER A 16 -21.38 21.94 20.80
N ILE A 17 -21.43 20.85 20.04
CA ILE A 17 -20.75 19.59 20.37
C ILE A 17 -19.23 19.80 20.48
N ALA A 18 -18.62 20.46 19.51
CA ALA A 18 -17.19 20.75 19.52
C ALA A 18 -16.78 21.55 20.77
N LEU A 19 -17.50 22.64 21.07
CA LEU A 19 -17.28 23.48 22.25
C LEU A 19 -17.43 22.70 23.57
N GLN A 20 -18.46 21.87 23.71
CA GLN A 20 -18.68 21.05 24.92
C GLN A 20 -17.56 20.02 25.13
N ILE A 21 -17.07 19.43 24.04
CA ILE A 21 -15.96 18.48 24.09
C ILE A 21 -14.67 19.21 24.51
N GLU A 22 -14.36 20.36 23.90
CA GLU A 22 -13.15 21.13 24.17
C GLU A 22 -13.13 21.80 25.54
N SER A 23 -14.27 22.22 26.05
CA SER A 23 -14.41 22.83 27.39
C SER A 23 -14.34 21.84 28.55
N SER A 24 -14.29 20.54 28.25
CA SER A 24 -14.18 19.50 29.30
C SER A 24 -12.85 19.61 30.06
N ARG A 25 -12.93 19.64 31.40
CA ARG A 25 -11.77 19.71 32.30
C ARG A 25 -10.82 18.50 32.21
N SER A 26 -11.35 17.35 31.78
CA SER A 26 -10.59 16.11 31.59
C SER A 26 -10.85 15.55 30.19
N MET A 27 -9.91 14.76 29.66
CA MET A 27 -10.09 14.12 28.37
C MET A 27 -11.27 13.15 28.40
N LEU A 28 -12.25 13.35 27.53
CA LEU A 28 -13.43 12.52 27.43
C LEU A 28 -13.10 11.18 26.76
N THR A 29 -13.75 10.13 27.24
CA THR A 29 -13.73 8.83 26.54
C THR A 29 -14.66 8.84 25.31
N ALA A 30 -14.47 7.91 24.39
CA ALA A 30 -15.35 7.77 23.21
C ALA A 30 -16.83 7.63 23.58
N ARG A 31 -17.14 6.97 24.73
CA ARG A 31 -18.51 6.81 25.23
C ARG A 31 -19.10 8.15 25.70
N GLN A 32 -18.29 8.97 26.36
CA GLN A 32 -18.71 10.29 26.83
C GLN A 32 -18.90 11.26 25.65
N VAL A 33 -18.01 11.24 24.65
CA VAL A 33 -18.18 12.00 23.41
C VAL A 33 -19.49 11.62 22.71
N LEU A 34 -19.78 10.32 22.58
CA LEU A 34 -21.03 9.86 21.98
C LEU A 34 -22.27 10.32 22.78
N LYS A 35 -22.16 10.41 24.11
CA LYS A 35 -23.23 10.93 24.98
C LYS A 35 -23.47 12.41 24.68
N VAL A 36 -22.44 13.25 24.63
CA VAL A 36 -22.52 14.66 24.27
C VAL A 36 -23.18 14.84 22.89
N VAL A 37 -22.77 14.05 21.89
CA VAL A 37 -23.36 14.11 20.53
C VAL A 37 -24.86 13.81 20.57
N ARG A 38 -25.31 12.80 21.32
CA ARG A 38 -26.73 12.42 21.43
C ARG A 38 -27.56 13.48 22.15
N GLU A 39 -27.08 13.97 23.28
CA GLU A 39 -27.76 14.97 24.09
C GLU A 39 -27.92 16.28 23.34
N THR A 40 -26.85 16.73 22.66
CA THR A 40 -26.92 17.95 21.85
C THR A 40 -27.83 17.78 20.63
N ALA A 41 -27.78 16.63 19.93
CA ALA A 41 -28.68 16.36 18.82
C ALA A 41 -30.16 16.41 19.25
N SER A 42 -30.48 15.89 20.44
CA SER A 42 -31.82 15.97 21.02
C SER A 42 -32.21 17.39 21.39
N ALA A 43 -31.32 18.17 22.02
CA ALA A 43 -31.55 19.55 22.41
C ALA A 43 -31.81 20.49 21.21
N TYR A 44 -31.19 20.21 20.06
CA TYR A 44 -31.40 20.94 18.80
C TYR A 44 -32.49 20.34 17.92
N HIS A 45 -33.26 19.34 18.44
CA HIS A 45 -34.35 18.66 17.73
C HIS A 45 -33.97 18.14 16.33
N LEU A 46 -32.76 17.60 16.17
CA LEU A 46 -32.26 17.13 14.89
C LEU A 46 -32.91 15.79 14.49
N SER A 47 -33.35 15.70 13.23
CA SER A 47 -33.87 14.46 12.64
C SER A 47 -32.76 13.44 12.31
N THR A 48 -31.51 13.90 12.21
CA THR A 48 -30.33 13.06 11.92
C THR A 48 -29.19 13.39 12.87
N MET A 49 -28.48 12.35 13.29
CA MET A 49 -27.30 12.53 14.17
C MET A 49 -26.18 13.29 13.47
N PRO A 50 -25.52 14.26 14.15
CA PRO A 50 -24.33 14.94 13.65
C PRO A 50 -23.23 13.93 13.29
N ARG A 51 -22.69 14.06 12.07
CA ARG A 51 -21.60 13.20 11.60
C ARG A 51 -20.28 13.66 12.19
N ASN A 52 -19.44 12.72 12.54
CA ASN A 52 -18.09 13.02 13.05
C ASN A 52 -17.30 13.94 12.11
N GLU A 53 -17.45 13.78 10.78
CA GLU A 53 -16.79 14.64 9.77
C GLU A 53 -17.17 16.13 9.95
N HIS A 54 -18.42 16.43 10.28
CA HIS A 54 -18.91 17.80 10.46
C HIS A 54 -18.52 18.37 11.84
N ILE A 55 -18.52 17.52 12.89
CA ILE A 55 -18.03 17.92 14.22
C ILE A 55 -16.53 18.23 14.14
N LEU A 56 -15.75 17.41 13.43
CA LEU A 56 -14.30 17.60 13.22
C LEU A 56 -13.96 18.94 12.54
N GLN A 57 -14.84 19.47 11.68
CA GLN A 57 -14.66 20.78 11.04
C GLN A 57 -14.83 21.94 12.01
N CYS A 58 -15.50 21.73 13.13
CA CYS A 58 -15.75 22.71 14.17
C CYS A 58 -14.73 22.61 15.34
N LEU A 59 -13.91 21.57 15.37
CA LEU A 59 -12.90 21.37 16.43
C LEU A 59 -11.64 22.19 16.17
N HIS A 60 -11.19 22.88 17.19
CA HIS A 60 -9.89 23.58 17.24
C HIS A 60 -8.81 22.76 17.96
N ASP A 61 -9.21 21.92 18.94
CA ASP A 61 -8.31 21.09 19.73
C ASP A 61 -8.07 19.72 19.09
N ASN A 62 -6.82 19.46 18.70
CA ASN A 62 -6.41 18.21 18.06
C ASN A 62 -6.51 16.97 18.97
N ARG A 63 -6.59 17.14 20.31
CA ARG A 63 -6.69 16.02 21.27
C ARG A 63 -7.91 15.13 21.00
N TYR A 64 -9.03 15.72 20.61
CA TYR A 64 -10.28 14.99 20.35
C TYR A 64 -10.41 14.48 18.90
N ARG A 65 -9.53 14.93 17.99
CA ARG A 65 -9.54 14.51 16.58
C ARG A 65 -9.50 12.98 16.42
N ARG A 66 -8.73 12.30 17.27
CA ARG A 66 -8.60 10.83 17.26
C ARG A 66 -9.91 10.11 17.62
N LEU A 67 -10.68 10.62 18.59
CA LEU A 67 -11.94 10.01 19.03
C LEU A 67 -13.05 10.12 17.99
N LEU A 68 -13.00 11.18 17.18
CA LEU A 68 -13.98 11.45 16.12
C LEU A 68 -13.53 10.93 14.74
N MET A 69 -12.30 10.43 14.61
CA MET A 69 -11.74 9.95 13.34
C MET A 69 -12.62 8.86 12.71
N VAL A 70 -12.95 9.05 11.43
CA VAL A 70 -13.82 8.13 10.67
C VAL A 70 -12.98 7.05 10.01
N LYS A 71 -13.22 5.77 10.31
CA LYS A 71 -12.49 4.60 9.79
C LYS A 71 -10.99 4.65 10.12
N PRO A 72 -10.58 4.69 11.39
CA PRO A 72 -9.19 4.86 11.83
C PRO A 72 -8.22 3.81 11.27
N ALA A 73 -8.71 2.63 10.87
CA ALA A 73 -7.88 1.60 10.23
C ALA A 73 -7.22 2.03 8.90
N LYS A 74 -7.68 3.13 8.27
CA LYS A 74 -7.11 3.60 7.00
C LYS A 74 -5.69 4.14 7.14
N THR A 75 -5.36 4.76 8.27
CA THR A 75 -4.03 5.31 8.55
C THR A 75 -3.35 4.66 9.77
N ALA A 76 -3.88 3.51 10.22
CA ALA A 76 -3.34 2.80 11.37
C ALA A 76 -1.89 2.32 11.21
N SER A 77 -1.39 2.21 9.98
CA SER A 77 0.02 1.90 9.68
C SER A 77 0.94 3.13 9.72
N GLY A 78 0.40 4.33 10.03
CA GLY A 78 1.17 5.57 10.12
C GLY A 78 1.33 6.33 8.80
N VAL A 79 0.61 5.95 7.75
CA VAL A 79 0.70 6.56 6.41
C VAL A 79 -0.68 6.69 5.79
N ALA A 80 -0.95 7.85 5.17
CA ALA A 80 -2.13 8.07 4.33
C ALA A 80 -1.87 7.54 2.92
N VAL A 81 -2.72 6.64 2.41
CA VAL A 81 -2.56 6.06 1.06
C VAL A 81 -3.53 6.70 0.10
N ILE A 82 -3.01 7.25 -1.00
CA ILE A 82 -3.77 7.88 -2.08
C ILE A 82 -3.54 7.11 -3.38
N ALA A 83 -4.60 6.48 -3.89
CA ALA A 83 -4.58 5.87 -5.21
C ALA A 83 -4.99 6.89 -6.27
N VAL A 84 -4.20 6.95 -7.34
CA VAL A 84 -4.43 7.81 -8.53
C VAL A 84 -4.42 6.96 -9.79
N MET A 85 -5.19 7.36 -10.79
CA MET A 85 -5.30 6.63 -12.05
C MET A 85 -4.89 7.50 -13.24
N PRO A 86 -4.07 6.97 -14.17
CA PRO A 86 -3.82 7.60 -15.47
C PRO A 86 -5.06 7.46 -16.36
N LYS A 87 -5.11 8.25 -17.44
CA LYS A 87 -6.14 8.11 -18.46
C LYS A 87 -6.18 6.68 -19.01
N PRO A 88 -7.36 6.19 -19.45
CA PRO A 88 -7.47 4.91 -20.12
C PRO A 88 -6.57 4.81 -21.35
N TYR A 89 -5.91 3.68 -21.53
CA TYR A 89 -5.06 3.38 -22.68
C TYR A 89 -5.08 1.89 -22.99
N GLU A 90 -4.66 1.50 -24.18
CA GLU A 90 -4.55 0.12 -24.59
C GLU A 90 -3.32 -0.55 -23.98
N CYS A 91 -3.47 -1.81 -23.55
CA CYS A 91 -2.31 -2.58 -23.17
C CYS A 91 -1.52 -3.05 -24.40
N PRO A 92 -0.20 -3.13 -24.32
CA PRO A 92 0.67 -3.50 -25.46
C PRO A 92 0.42 -4.91 -26.02
N HIS A 93 -0.19 -5.80 -25.21
CA HIS A 93 -0.51 -7.18 -25.60
C HIS A 93 -2.02 -7.37 -25.91
N GLY A 94 -2.78 -6.29 -26.01
CA GLY A 94 -4.23 -6.33 -26.09
C GLY A 94 -4.89 -6.54 -24.72
N ARG A 95 -6.02 -7.24 -24.68
CA ARG A 95 -6.82 -7.42 -23.47
C ARG A 95 -6.66 -8.83 -22.89
N CYS A 96 -6.39 -8.92 -21.60
CA CYS A 96 -6.49 -10.19 -20.87
C CYS A 96 -7.95 -10.66 -20.83
N THR A 97 -8.18 -11.99 -20.85
CA THR A 97 -9.53 -12.57 -20.89
C THR A 97 -10.43 -12.15 -19.72
N TYR A 98 -9.85 -11.83 -18.56
CA TYR A 98 -10.57 -11.43 -17.34
C TYR A 98 -10.67 -9.92 -17.15
N CYS A 99 -10.14 -9.10 -18.06
CA CYS A 99 -10.03 -7.63 -17.87
C CYS A 99 -11.34 -6.94 -18.26
N PRO A 100 -12.04 -6.23 -17.34
CA PRO A 100 -13.33 -5.62 -17.64
C PRO A 100 -13.16 -4.30 -18.36
N GLY A 101 -12.51 -3.34 -17.99
CA GLY A 101 -12.45 -1.96 -18.52
C GLY A 101 -11.89 -1.84 -19.94
N GLY A 102 -11.51 -0.65 -20.30
CA GLY A 102 -10.95 -0.29 -21.59
C GLY A 102 -11.35 1.11 -22.03
N ILE A 103 -10.73 1.61 -23.10
CA ILE A 103 -10.98 2.95 -23.64
C ILE A 103 -12.47 3.13 -23.99
N GLU A 104 -13.09 2.08 -24.55
CA GLU A 104 -14.51 2.07 -24.91
C GLU A 104 -15.47 2.28 -23.73
N PHE A 105 -15.02 2.01 -22.51
CA PHE A 105 -15.77 2.24 -21.27
C PHE A 105 -15.26 3.48 -20.51
N ASN A 106 -14.36 4.25 -21.10
CA ASN A 106 -13.67 5.37 -20.42
C ASN A 106 -13.15 4.96 -19.04
N THR A 107 -12.55 3.76 -18.94
CA THR A 107 -12.08 3.15 -17.69
C THR A 107 -10.74 2.46 -17.92
N PRO A 108 -9.74 2.66 -17.06
CA PRO A 108 -8.49 1.92 -17.19
C PRO A 108 -8.73 0.41 -17.15
N LEU A 109 -7.94 -0.34 -17.91
CA LEU A 109 -7.98 -1.80 -17.90
C LEU A 109 -7.84 -2.34 -16.48
N SER A 110 -8.54 -3.42 -16.18
CA SER A 110 -8.69 -4.05 -14.86
C SER A 110 -9.66 -3.36 -13.89
N TYR A 111 -10.38 -2.31 -14.31
CA TYR A 111 -11.37 -1.61 -13.49
C TYR A 111 -12.73 -1.59 -14.19
N THR A 112 -13.83 -1.56 -13.40
CA THR A 112 -15.22 -1.57 -13.92
C THR A 112 -15.82 -0.17 -14.07
N GLY A 113 -15.21 0.85 -13.49
CA GLY A 113 -15.75 2.20 -13.41
C GLY A 113 -16.49 2.50 -12.09
N THR A 114 -16.85 1.47 -11.33
CA THR A 114 -17.64 1.61 -10.10
C THR A 114 -16.78 1.76 -8.84
N GLU A 115 -15.50 1.42 -8.90
CA GLU A 115 -14.58 1.52 -7.77
C GLU A 115 -14.35 2.99 -7.34
N PRO A 116 -14.14 3.24 -6.04
CA PRO A 116 -13.99 4.60 -5.52
C PRO A 116 -12.84 5.40 -6.16
N ALA A 117 -11.75 4.75 -6.54
CA ALA A 117 -10.62 5.41 -7.21
C ALA A 117 -10.99 5.80 -8.65
N THR A 118 -11.66 4.90 -9.39
CA THR A 118 -12.09 5.14 -10.77
C THR A 118 -13.11 6.28 -10.85
N ARG A 119 -14.11 6.29 -9.94
CA ARG A 119 -15.10 7.38 -9.89
C ARG A 119 -14.47 8.75 -9.67
N VAL A 120 -13.42 8.83 -8.84
CA VAL A 120 -12.68 10.08 -8.64
C VAL A 120 -11.89 10.46 -9.88
N ALA A 121 -11.20 9.51 -10.50
CA ALA A 121 -10.42 9.75 -11.70
C ALA A 121 -11.32 10.24 -12.87
N GLN A 122 -12.44 9.56 -13.11
CA GLN A 122 -13.43 9.96 -14.13
C GLN A 122 -14.00 11.36 -13.89
N LYS A 123 -14.31 11.69 -12.61
CA LYS A 123 -14.83 13.03 -12.23
C LYS A 123 -13.92 14.17 -12.68
N PHE A 124 -12.60 13.93 -12.67
CA PHE A 124 -11.59 14.94 -13.02
C PHE A 124 -10.88 14.62 -14.34
N SER A 125 -11.51 13.88 -15.24
CA SER A 125 -10.91 13.51 -16.53
C SER A 125 -9.49 12.96 -16.40
N TYR A 126 -9.24 12.21 -15.33
CA TYR A 126 -7.95 11.60 -15.00
C TYR A 126 -6.81 12.57 -14.68
N ASP A 127 -7.12 13.84 -14.36
CA ASP A 127 -6.13 14.78 -13.87
C ASP A 127 -5.53 14.34 -12.53
N PRO A 128 -4.21 14.08 -12.41
CA PRO A 128 -3.60 13.56 -11.19
C PRO A 128 -3.58 14.57 -10.05
N TYR A 129 -3.43 15.87 -10.33
CA TYR A 129 -3.44 16.92 -9.32
C TYR A 129 -4.77 16.93 -8.56
N GLN A 130 -5.88 16.97 -9.31
CA GLN A 130 -7.22 17.00 -8.73
C GLN A 130 -7.55 15.71 -7.96
N GLN A 131 -7.10 14.55 -8.46
CA GLN A 131 -7.30 13.28 -7.77
C GLN A 131 -6.61 13.28 -6.39
N VAL A 132 -5.35 13.73 -6.32
CA VAL A 132 -4.59 13.79 -5.07
C VAL A 132 -5.23 14.80 -4.11
N ARG A 133 -5.53 16.03 -4.57
CA ARG A 133 -6.13 17.08 -3.75
C ARG A 133 -7.45 16.64 -3.13
N LEU A 134 -8.38 16.12 -3.92
CA LEU A 134 -9.66 15.64 -3.39
C LEU A 134 -9.48 14.52 -2.36
N LYS A 135 -8.54 13.59 -2.60
CA LYS A 135 -8.30 12.50 -1.64
C LYS A 135 -7.68 12.99 -0.34
N MET A 136 -6.78 13.96 -0.39
CA MET A 136 -6.24 14.61 0.80
C MET A 136 -7.35 15.27 1.61
N GLU A 137 -8.17 16.09 0.97
CA GLU A 137 -9.31 16.77 1.59
C GLU A 137 -10.28 15.79 2.25
N GLN A 138 -10.62 14.69 1.55
CA GLN A 138 -11.46 13.61 2.08
C GLN A 138 -10.85 12.90 3.30
N LEU A 139 -9.54 12.78 3.37
CA LEU A 139 -8.85 12.18 4.51
C LEU A 139 -8.82 13.17 5.68
N GLN A 140 -8.43 14.41 5.43
CA GLN A 140 -8.34 15.47 6.43
C GLN A 140 -9.70 15.78 7.07
N SER A 141 -10.78 15.89 6.27
CA SER A 141 -12.14 16.09 6.79
C SER A 141 -12.63 14.95 7.68
N ARG A 142 -12.05 13.75 7.54
CA ARG A 142 -12.33 12.57 8.37
C ARG A 142 -11.39 12.40 9.55
N GLY A 143 -10.56 13.39 9.82
CA GLY A 143 -9.64 13.39 10.95
C GLY A 143 -8.28 12.71 10.71
N HIS A 144 -7.98 12.26 9.48
CA HIS A 144 -6.68 11.66 9.17
C HIS A 144 -5.61 12.72 8.92
N ASP A 145 -4.41 12.44 9.41
CA ASP A 145 -3.21 13.21 9.06
C ASP A 145 -2.70 12.77 7.67
N THR A 146 -2.36 13.74 6.83
CA THR A 146 -1.80 13.54 5.48
C THR A 146 -0.33 13.96 5.38
N GLY A 147 0.30 14.35 6.47
CA GLY A 147 1.71 14.75 6.52
C GLY A 147 2.68 13.65 6.06
N LYS A 148 2.25 12.38 6.10
CA LYS A 148 2.96 11.23 5.52
C LYS A 148 2.03 10.54 4.52
N THR A 149 2.23 10.81 3.25
CA THR A 149 1.36 10.28 2.17
C THR A 149 2.13 9.30 1.29
N GLU A 150 1.51 8.17 1.00
CA GLU A 150 1.93 7.26 -0.05
C GLU A 150 1.03 7.41 -1.28
N VAL A 151 1.62 7.73 -2.43
CA VAL A 151 0.93 7.78 -3.73
C VAL A 151 1.06 6.42 -4.41
N VAL A 152 -0.04 5.89 -4.91
CA VAL A 152 -0.09 4.61 -5.64
C VAL A 152 -0.74 4.84 -7.00
N ILE A 153 0.04 4.75 -8.07
CA ILE A 153 -0.49 4.78 -9.43
C ILE A 153 -1.06 3.40 -9.75
N VAL A 154 -2.35 3.36 -10.00
CA VAL A 154 -3.12 2.15 -10.32
C VAL A 154 -3.80 2.31 -11.68
N GLY A 155 -4.13 1.21 -12.36
CA GLY A 155 -4.87 1.28 -13.63
C GLY A 155 -4.16 0.62 -14.80
N GLY A 156 -3.37 -0.42 -14.54
CA GLY A 156 -2.73 -1.25 -15.56
C GLY A 156 -1.22 -1.10 -15.63
N THR A 157 -0.67 -1.00 -16.86
CA THR A 157 0.79 -0.97 -17.09
C THR A 157 1.27 0.46 -17.29
N PHE A 158 1.33 1.25 -16.23
CA PHE A 158 1.75 2.66 -16.31
C PHE A 158 3.11 2.87 -17.02
N PRO A 159 4.15 2.01 -16.82
CA PRO A 159 5.42 2.15 -17.53
C PRO A 159 5.37 1.94 -19.05
N PHE A 160 4.23 1.52 -19.61
CA PHE A 160 4.02 1.49 -21.07
C PHE A 160 3.68 2.85 -21.65
N MET A 161 3.18 3.78 -20.86
CA MET A 161 2.81 5.12 -21.34
C MET A 161 4.06 5.92 -21.74
N PRO A 162 3.95 6.93 -22.64
CA PRO A 162 5.08 7.77 -23.03
C PRO A 162 5.81 8.36 -21.82
N ALA A 163 7.14 8.42 -21.87
CA ALA A 163 7.97 8.87 -20.74
C ALA A 163 7.59 10.29 -20.25
N ASP A 164 7.29 11.20 -21.17
CA ASP A 164 6.90 12.57 -20.81
C ASP A 164 5.55 12.62 -20.11
N TYR A 165 4.61 11.75 -20.50
CA TYR A 165 3.35 11.60 -19.78
C TYR A 165 3.61 11.08 -18.35
N GLN A 166 4.50 10.09 -18.19
CA GLN A 166 4.83 9.55 -16.86
C GLN A 166 5.48 10.63 -15.98
N ARG A 167 6.41 11.44 -16.52
CA ARG A 167 7.04 12.57 -15.81
C ARG A 167 6.02 13.64 -15.41
N GLY A 168 5.17 14.05 -16.35
CA GLY A 168 4.11 15.03 -16.11
C GLY A 168 3.12 14.55 -15.05
N PHE A 169 2.73 13.27 -15.10
CA PHE A 169 1.82 12.66 -14.13
C PHE A 169 2.42 12.64 -12.71
N ALA A 170 3.68 12.21 -12.58
CA ALA A 170 4.38 12.19 -11.30
C ALA A 170 4.60 13.61 -10.76
N LYS A 171 5.00 14.57 -11.61
CA LYS A 171 5.12 15.99 -11.24
C LYS A 171 3.82 16.51 -10.64
N SER A 172 2.69 16.30 -11.32
CA SER A 172 1.38 16.75 -10.85
C SER A 172 0.96 16.12 -9.51
N CYS A 173 1.34 14.88 -9.25
CA CYS A 173 1.14 14.25 -7.93
C CYS A 173 1.94 14.95 -6.83
N TYR A 174 3.22 15.28 -7.08
CA TYR A 174 4.05 16.03 -6.13
C TYR A 174 3.55 17.46 -5.94
N ASP A 175 3.19 18.16 -7.02
CA ASP A 175 2.63 19.51 -6.96
C ASP A 175 1.37 19.56 -6.09
N ALA A 176 0.49 18.58 -6.22
CA ALA A 176 -0.70 18.47 -5.40
C ALA A 176 -0.40 18.27 -3.92
N LEU A 177 0.63 17.48 -3.58
CA LEU A 177 1.10 17.31 -2.19
C LEU A 177 1.77 18.58 -1.66
N ASN A 178 2.54 19.27 -2.51
CA ASN A 178 3.24 20.51 -2.18
C ASN A 178 2.28 21.70 -2.00
N GLY A 179 1.11 21.64 -2.64
CA GLY A 179 0.14 22.74 -2.68
C GLY A 179 0.53 23.89 -3.60
N LEU A 180 1.50 23.67 -4.51
CA LEU A 180 1.99 24.65 -5.49
C LEU A 180 2.38 23.95 -6.80
N GLU A 181 2.37 24.70 -7.91
CA GLU A 181 2.80 24.20 -9.21
C GLU A 181 4.29 24.49 -9.42
N SER A 182 5.03 23.46 -9.84
CA SER A 182 6.46 23.51 -10.12
C SER A 182 6.73 23.61 -11.63
N VAL A 183 7.87 24.15 -12.04
CA VAL A 183 8.25 24.23 -13.47
C VAL A 183 8.79 22.90 -14.02
N SER A 184 9.28 22.01 -13.14
CA SER A 184 9.82 20.71 -13.53
C SER A 184 9.55 19.63 -12.49
N LEU A 185 9.68 18.35 -12.88
CA LEU A 185 9.61 17.22 -11.95
C LEU A 185 10.67 17.31 -10.86
N GLN A 186 11.89 17.72 -11.22
CA GLN A 186 13.00 17.86 -10.27
C GLN A 186 12.70 18.89 -9.19
N GLN A 187 12.10 20.03 -9.59
CA GLN A 187 11.66 21.05 -8.63
C GLN A 187 10.54 20.52 -7.73
N ALA A 188 9.52 19.84 -8.31
CA ALA A 188 8.44 19.26 -7.54
C ALA A 188 8.95 18.26 -6.48
N ILE A 189 9.91 17.41 -6.86
CA ILE A 189 10.59 16.47 -5.97
C ILE A 189 11.36 17.22 -4.87
N ALA A 190 12.19 18.21 -5.22
CA ALA A 190 12.98 18.96 -4.26
C ALA A 190 12.11 19.69 -3.23
N THR A 191 11.01 20.30 -3.67
CA THR A 191 10.02 20.95 -2.78
C THR A 191 9.38 19.94 -1.83
N ASN A 192 9.06 18.72 -2.30
CA ASN A 192 8.39 17.73 -1.47
C ASN A 192 9.27 17.14 -0.36
N GLU A 193 10.60 17.30 -0.41
CA GLU A 193 11.49 16.87 0.68
C GLU A 193 11.18 17.56 2.02
N THR A 194 10.61 18.78 1.98
CA THR A 194 10.33 19.60 3.16
C THR A 194 8.89 20.07 3.26
N ALA A 195 8.03 19.73 2.32
CA ALA A 195 6.62 20.09 2.32
C ALA A 195 5.88 19.54 3.56
N ASP A 196 4.74 20.14 3.90
CA ASP A 196 3.90 19.67 4.99
C ASP A 196 3.31 18.28 4.71
N ASN A 197 2.88 18.04 3.45
CA ASN A 197 2.40 16.73 3.02
C ASN A 197 3.48 16.04 2.19
N ARG A 198 4.25 15.17 2.85
CA ARG A 198 5.42 14.52 2.23
C ARG A 198 5.06 13.19 1.60
N CYS A 199 5.59 12.95 0.40
CA CYS A 199 5.53 11.66 -0.27
C CYS A 199 6.52 10.69 0.40
N VAL A 200 6.03 9.85 1.33
CA VAL A 200 6.84 8.85 2.04
C VAL A 200 6.82 7.48 1.36
N GLY A 201 6.16 7.38 0.22
CA GLY A 201 6.14 6.21 -0.66
C GLY A 201 5.51 6.55 -2.00
N PHE A 202 6.15 6.13 -3.09
CA PHE A 202 5.59 6.23 -4.42
C PHE A 202 5.59 4.84 -5.06
N THR A 203 4.43 4.39 -5.52
CA THR A 203 4.19 3.03 -5.99
C THR A 203 3.60 3.05 -7.39
N VAL A 204 4.03 2.12 -8.24
CA VAL A 204 3.53 1.95 -9.60
C VAL A 204 3.11 0.50 -9.84
N GLU A 205 1.92 0.29 -10.40
CA GLU A 205 1.49 -1.01 -10.94
C GLU A 205 2.11 -1.23 -12.33
N THR A 206 2.63 -2.43 -12.57
CA THR A 206 3.26 -2.81 -13.83
C THR A 206 3.03 -4.27 -14.20
N LYS A 207 3.41 -4.64 -15.43
CA LYS A 207 3.55 -6.03 -15.89
C LYS A 207 5.02 -6.44 -15.81
N PRO A 208 5.32 -7.76 -15.74
CA PRO A 208 6.70 -8.25 -15.73
C PRO A 208 7.56 -7.77 -16.91
N ASP A 209 7.03 -7.81 -18.13
CA ASP A 209 7.69 -7.37 -19.37
C ASP A 209 7.89 -5.84 -19.44
N TYR A 210 7.20 -5.07 -18.60
CA TYR A 210 7.37 -3.62 -18.40
C TYR A 210 8.02 -3.28 -17.04
N CYS A 211 8.83 -4.20 -16.53
CA CYS A 211 9.68 -4.00 -15.34
C CYS A 211 11.14 -4.40 -15.66
N LYS A 212 11.61 -4.00 -16.84
CA LYS A 212 12.99 -4.21 -17.32
C LYS A 212 13.83 -2.94 -17.09
N GLY A 213 15.13 -3.00 -17.38
CA GLY A 213 16.09 -1.92 -17.10
C GLY A 213 15.60 -0.49 -17.40
N PRO A 214 15.22 -0.14 -18.63
CA PRO A 214 14.77 1.21 -18.95
C PRO A 214 13.53 1.66 -18.17
N HIS A 215 12.58 0.74 -17.89
CA HIS A 215 11.39 1.06 -17.10
C HIS A 215 11.77 1.34 -15.64
N VAL A 216 12.70 0.53 -15.09
CA VAL A 216 13.21 0.68 -13.72
C VAL A 216 13.94 2.01 -13.56
N ASP A 217 14.76 2.42 -14.53
CA ASP A 217 15.47 3.70 -14.51
C ASP A 217 14.52 4.89 -14.53
N LEU A 218 13.49 4.86 -15.39
CA LEU A 218 12.49 5.93 -15.42
C LEU A 218 11.69 5.96 -14.08
N MET A 219 11.27 4.82 -13.56
CA MET A 219 10.58 4.78 -12.28
C MET A 219 11.45 5.33 -11.12
N LEU A 220 12.78 5.10 -11.13
CA LEU A 220 13.71 5.72 -10.17
C LEU A 220 13.74 7.24 -10.31
N GLU A 221 13.77 7.76 -11.54
CA GLU A 221 13.69 9.21 -11.83
C GLU A 221 12.40 9.82 -11.25
N LEU A 222 11.28 9.11 -11.36
CA LEU A 222 9.99 9.53 -10.82
C LEU A 222 9.91 9.49 -9.27
N GLY A 223 10.93 8.97 -8.58
CA GLY A 223 10.93 8.78 -7.13
C GLY A 223 10.14 7.57 -6.63
N VAL A 224 9.85 6.61 -7.51
CA VAL A 224 9.17 5.36 -7.15
C VAL A 224 10.06 4.52 -6.24
N THR A 225 9.47 3.95 -5.19
CA THR A 225 10.18 3.09 -4.22
C THR A 225 9.57 1.70 -4.08
N ARG A 226 8.42 1.46 -4.70
CA ARG A 226 7.72 0.18 -4.70
C ARG A 226 7.11 -0.09 -6.07
N VAL A 227 7.24 -1.32 -6.54
CA VAL A 227 6.59 -1.80 -7.77
C VAL A 227 5.58 -2.90 -7.43
N GLU A 228 4.42 -2.83 -8.04
CA GLU A 228 3.38 -3.84 -7.94
C GLU A 228 3.33 -4.62 -9.25
N ILE A 229 3.82 -5.85 -9.22
CA ILE A 229 4.01 -6.67 -10.42
C ILE A 229 2.82 -7.61 -10.59
N GLY A 230 2.13 -7.49 -11.72
CA GLY A 230 1.01 -8.35 -12.10
C GLY A 230 1.45 -9.74 -12.54
N VAL A 231 1.91 -10.58 -11.61
CA VAL A 231 2.35 -11.96 -11.83
C VAL A 231 1.18 -12.85 -12.25
N GLN A 232 0.11 -12.84 -11.49
CA GLN A 232 -1.17 -13.55 -11.64
C GLN A 232 -1.09 -15.07 -11.40
N SER A 233 -0.16 -15.79 -12.01
CA SER A 233 0.16 -17.21 -11.87
C SER A 233 1.67 -17.42 -12.08
N LEU A 234 2.19 -18.62 -11.86
CA LEU A 234 3.56 -19.02 -12.20
C LEU A 234 3.60 -20.08 -13.31
N ARG A 235 2.63 -20.03 -14.25
CA ARG A 235 2.43 -21.07 -15.27
C ARG A 235 2.24 -20.48 -16.66
N ASN A 236 3.14 -20.82 -17.59
CA ASN A 236 3.07 -20.35 -18.98
C ASN A 236 1.79 -20.75 -19.72
N ASN A 237 1.24 -21.95 -19.44
CA ASN A 237 -0.02 -22.37 -20.04
C ASN A 237 -1.20 -21.50 -19.57
N VAL A 238 -1.22 -21.04 -18.30
CA VAL A 238 -2.21 -20.10 -17.80
C VAL A 238 -2.05 -18.76 -18.50
N TYR A 239 -0.83 -18.23 -18.63
CA TYR A 239 -0.57 -16.97 -19.35
C TYR A 239 -1.09 -16.98 -20.78
N LYS A 240 -0.89 -18.08 -21.51
CA LYS A 240 -1.42 -18.25 -22.88
C LYS A 240 -2.95 -18.22 -22.88
N LEU A 241 -3.61 -18.97 -21.99
CA LEU A 241 -5.06 -19.05 -21.92
C LEU A 241 -5.73 -17.73 -21.57
N ILE A 242 -5.08 -16.90 -20.76
CA ILE A 242 -5.61 -15.61 -20.35
C ILE A 242 -5.13 -14.44 -21.21
N ASN A 243 -4.39 -14.69 -22.29
CA ASN A 243 -3.79 -13.65 -23.14
C ASN A 243 -2.97 -12.62 -22.34
N ARG A 244 -2.04 -13.11 -21.49
CA ARG A 244 -1.30 -12.20 -20.58
C ARG A 244 -0.15 -11.47 -21.25
N GLY A 245 0.43 -12.00 -22.31
CA GLY A 245 1.46 -11.37 -23.13
C GLY A 245 2.88 -11.36 -22.54
N HIS A 246 3.11 -11.95 -21.36
CA HIS A 246 4.43 -12.18 -20.78
C HIS A 246 4.65 -13.66 -20.45
N THR A 247 5.89 -14.02 -20.19
CA THR A 247 6.32 -15.39 -19.87
C THR A 247 6.70 -15.52 -18.39
N PHE A 248 6.92 -16.75 -17.95
CA PHE A 248 7.46 -17.05 -16.63
C PHE A 248 8.85 -16.43 -16.43
N ASP A 249 9.70 -16.45 -17.46
CA ASP A 249 11.04 -15.86 -17.40
C ASP A 249 11.00 -14.33 -17.27
N ASP A 250 9.99 -13.67 -17.85
CA ASP A 250 9.76 -12.24 -17.64
C ASP A 250 9.48 -11.92 -16.17
N VAL A 251 8.78 -12.81 -15.45
CA VAL A 251 8.54 -12.65 -14.01
C VAL A 251 9.84 -12.74 -13.22
N ILE A 252 10.67 -13.76 -13.51
CA ILE A 252 11.97 -13.95 -12.85
C ILE A 252 12.85 -12.72 -13.06
N ASP A 253 12.97 -12.24 -14.29
CA ASP A 253 13.75 -11.05 -14.66
C ASP A 253 13.23 -9.79 -13.97
N ALA A 254 11.91 -9.56 -13.97
CA ALA A 254 11.31 -8.40 -13.33
C ALA A 254 11.62 -8.36 -11.83
N PHE A 255 11.52 -9.50 -11.15
CA PHE A 255 11.86 -9.61 -9.73
C PHE A 255 13.34 -9.32 -9.48
N ARG A 256 14.22 -9.88 -10.31
CA ARG A 256 15.68 -9.68 -10.20
C ARG A 256 16.06 -8.22 -10.41
N ILE A 257 15.65 -7.61 -11.53
CA ILE A 257 16.03 -6.24 -11.89
C ILE A 257 15.47 -5.24 -10.88
N ALA A 258 14.17 -5.34 -10.54
CA ALA A 258 13.56 -4.45 -9.57
C ALA A 258 14.20 -4.57 -8.18
N ARG A 259 14.53 -5.79 -7.74
CA ARG A 259 15.15 -6.01 -6.44
C ARG A 259 16.58 -5.51 -6.39
N ASP A 260 17.37 -5.74 -7.44
CA ASP A 260 18.76 -5.25 -7.54
C ASP A 260 18.84 -3.72 -7.74
N ALA A 261 17.73 -3.07 -8.13
CA ALA A 261 17.58 -1.63 -8.08
C ALA A 261 17.06 -1.10 -6.72
N GLY A 262 16.78 -1.99 -5.76
CA GLY A 262 16.36 -1.63 -4.40
C GLY A 262 14.85 -1.57 -4.17
N TYR A 263 14.00 -1.78 -5.17
CA TYR A 263 12.55 -1.68 -5.02
C TYR A 263 11.97 -2.69 -4.02
N LYS A 264 10.93 -2.26 -3.31
CA LYS A 264 9.97 -3.17 -2.69
C LYS A 264 9.10 -3.80 -3.76
N ILE A 265 8.90 -5.12 -3.70
CA ILE A 265 8.12 -5.88 -4.68
C ILE A 265 6.82 -6.36 -4.07
N VAL A 266 5.71 -5.97 -4.69
CA VAL A 266 4.38 -6.54 -4.42
C VAL A 266 4.02 -7.49 -5.56
N ALA A 267 3.82 -8.76 -5.27
CA ALA A 267 3.27 -9.70 -6.25
C ALA A 267 1.74 -9.63 -6.25
N HIS A 268 1.13 -9.55 -7.43
CA HIS A 268 -0.31 -9.76 -7.59
C HIS A 268 -0.54 -11.18 -8.05
N MET A 269 -1.32 -11.97 -7.30
CA MET A 269 -1.69 -13.34 -7.63
C MET A 269 -3.20 -13.47 -7.82
N MET A 270 -3.61 -14.25 -8.80
CA MET A 270 -5.02 -14.44 -9.14
C MET A 270 -5.39 -15.93 -9.07
N PRO A 271 -5.77 -16.47 -7.90
CA PRO A 271 -6.29 -17.84 -7.84
C PRO A 271 -7.59 -17.99 -8.62
N GLY A 272 -7.75 -19.15 -9.25
CA GLY A 272 -8.93 -19.50 -10.03
C GLY A 272 -8.89 -19.08 -11.50
N LEU A 273 -7.73 -18.76 -12.08
CA LEU A 273 -7.59 -18.47 -13.50
C LEU A 273 -7.88 -19.69 -14.39
N PRO A 274 -8.33 -19.51 -15.66
CA PRO A 274 -8.45 -20.60 -16.61
C PRO A 274 -7.17 -21.43 -16.73
N GLY A 275 -7.32 -22.77 -16.69
CA GLY A 275 -6.17 -23.69 -16.72
C GLY A 275 -5.50 -23.97 -15.38
N SER A 276 -5.94 -23.30 -14.30
CA SER A 276 -5.53 -23.59 -12.93
C SER A 276 -6.51 -24.52 -12.21
N SER A 277 -6.13 -24.95 -11.00
CA SER A 277 -6.96 -25.66 -10.03
C SER A 277 -6.59 -25.21 -8.62
N PRO A 278 -7.40 -25.51 -7.58
CA PRO A 278 -7.06 -25.19 -6.20
C PRO A 278 -5.66 -25.69 -5.79
N GLU A 279 -5.29 -26.91 -6.18
CA GLU A 279 -3.99 -27.52 -5.86
C GLU A 279 -2.84 -26.79 -6.58
N LYS A 280 -3.05 -26.44 -7.86
CA LYS A 280 -2.08 -25.69 -8.65
C LYS A 280 -1.87 -24.26 -8.10
N ASP A 281 -2.94 -23.61 -7.65
CA ASP A 281 -2.85 -22.28 -7.05
C ASP A 281 -2.12 -22.32 -5.70
N VAL A 282 -2.36 -23.34 -4.87
CA VAL A 282 -1.61 -23.56 -3.62
C VAL A 282 -0.12 -23.79 -3.93
N GLU A 283 0.18 -24.58 -4.96
CA GLU A 283 1.57 -24.81 -5.39
C GLU A 283 2.23 -23.54 -5.95
N ASP A 284 1.51 -22.69 -6.69
CA ASP A 284 2.02 -21.40 -7.13
C ASP A 284 2.33 -20.48 -5.95
N PHE A 285 1.52 -20.47 -4.87
CA PHE A 285 1.85 -19.75 -3.64
C PHE A 285 3.07 -20.32 -2.93
N ARG A 286 3.20 -21.66 -2.86
CA ARG A 286 4.40 -22.30 -2.28
C ARG A 286 5.66 -21.89 -3.04
N ARG A 287 5.65 -22.01 -4.37
CA ARG A 287 6.76 -21.57 -5.21
C ARG A 287 7.07 -20.08 -5.04
N LEU A 288 6.05 -19.24 -4.95
CA LEU A 288 6.24 -17.80 -4.74
C LEU A 288 7.02 -17.49 -3.45
N PHE A 289 6.87 -18.30 -2.40
CA PHE A 289 7.49 -18.06 -1.10
C PHE A 289 8.78 -18.85 -0.87
N GLU A 290 9.00 -19.97 -1.55
CA GLU A 290 10.14 -20.87 -1.33
C GLU A 290 11.18 -20.79 -2.45
N ASP A 291 10.76 -20.54 -3.70
CA ASP A 291 11.67 -20.42 -4.83
C ASP A 291 12.44 -19.08 -4.75
N LYS A 292 13.77 -19.21 -4.70
CA LYS A 292 14.71 -18.07 -4.61
C LYS A 292 14.59 -17.07 -5.79
N ALA A 293 13.95 -17.45 -6.89
CA ALA A 293 13.68 -16.54 -7.98
C ALA A 293 12.68 -15.42 -7.59
N PHE A 294 11.80 -15.67 -6.61
CA PHE A 294 10.70 -14.77 -6.25
C PHE A 294 10.82 -14.18 -4.84
N MET A 295 10.21 -14.80 -3.83
CA MET A 295 10.20 -14.36 -2.42
C MET A 295 9.82 -12.87 -2.25
N PRO A 296 8.60 -12.44 -2.66
CA PRO A 296 8.18 -11.04 -2.64
C PRO A 296 8.18 -10.44 -1.24
N ASP A 297 8.25 -9.11 -1.16
CA ASP A 297 8.12 -8.37 0.09
C ASP A 297 6.65 -8.24 0.52
N MET A 298 5.76 -8.15 -0.46
CA MET A 298 4.33 -7.94 -0.24
C MET A 298 3.50 -8.74 -1.24
N LEU A 299 2.22 -8.97 -0.89
CA LEU A 299 1.30 -9.77 -1.69
C LEU A 299 -0.08 -9.12 -1.75
N LYS A 300 -0.67 -9.09 -2.94
CA LYS A 300 -2.10 -8.88 -3.17
C LYS A 300 -2.68 -10.17 -3.78
N ILE A 301 -3.72 -10.70 -3.17
CA ILE A 301 -4.46 -11.86 -3.66
C ILE A 301 -5.76 -11.35 -4.26
N TYR A 302 -5.94 -11.53 -5.55
CA TYR A 302 -7.11 -11.10 -6.30
C TYR A 302 -7.83 -12.31 -6.89
N PRO A 303 -8.82 -12.89 -6.18
CA PRO A 303 -9.61 -13.98 -6.74
C PRO A 303 -10.12 -13.64 -8.13
N THR A 304 -10.12 -14.64 -9.02
CA THR A 304 -10.65 -14.49 -10.37
C THR A 304 -12.17 -14.30 -10.31
N LEU A 305 -12.65 -13.24 -10.95
CA LEU A 305 -14.06 -12.89 -11.02
C LEU A 305 -14.53 -12.94 -12.47
N VAL A 306 -15.70 -13.51 -12.70
CA VAL A 306 -16.39 -13.43 -13.99
C VAL A 306 -17.23 -12.17 -14.01
N MET A 307 -16.94 -11.29 -14.96
CA MET A 307 -17.65 -10.03 -15.15
C MET A 307 -18.14 -9.93 -16.59
N GLU A 308 -19.26 -9.29 -16.82
CA GLU A 308 -19.79 -9.04 -18.16
C GLU A 308 -18.76 -8.32 -19.05
N HIS A 309 -18.92 -8.41 -20.34
CA HIS A 309 -18.04 -7.82 -21.37
C HIS A 309 -16.59 -8.31 -21.36
N THR A 310 -16.27 -9.42 -20.66
CA THR A 310 -14.94 -10.03 -20.64
C THR A 310 -14.86 -11.29 -21.48
N GLY A 311 -13.66 -11.66 -21.95
CA GLY A 311 -13.42 -12.95 -22.57
C GLY A 311 -13.74 -14.13 -21.63
N LEU A 312 -13.48 -13.94 -20.33
CA LEU A 312 -13.78 -14.93 -19.29
C LEU A 312 -15.28 -15.17 -19.12
N TYR A 313 -16.10 -14.14 -19.29
CA TYR A 313 -17.57 -14.27 -19.31
C TYR A 313 -18.03 -15.18 -20.46
N LYS A 314 -17.48 -14.97 -21.67
CA LYS A 314 -17.78 -15.83 -22.83
C LYS A 314 -17.35 -17.29 -22.58
N MET A 315 -16.20 -17.50 -21.97
CA MET A 315 -15.74 -18.86 -21.58
C MET A 315 -16.65 -19.48 -20.53
N HIS A 316 -17.15 -18.70 -19.58
CA HIS A 316 -18.08 -19.16 -18.55
C HIS A 316 -19.43 -19.56 -19.14
N GLN A 317 -20.02 -18.72 -20.01
CA GLN A 317 -21.28 -19.01 -20.69
C GLN A 317 -21.20 -20.26 -21.58
N SER A 318 -20.06 -20.49 -22.26
CA SER A 318 -19.84 -21.66 -23.10
C SER A 318 -19.44 -22.93 -22.33
N GLY A 319 -19.42 -22.90 -21.00
CA GLY A 319 -19.02 -24.02 -20.15
C GLY A 319 -17.51 -24.34 -20.14
N LYS A 320 -16.68 -23.56 -20.87
CA LYS A 320 -15.21 -23.73 -20.94
C LYS A 320 -14.47 -23.28 -19.69
N TYR A 321 -15.13 -22.52 -18.83
CA TYR A 321 -14.58 -22.05 -17.55
C TYR A 321 -15.66 -22.10 -16.46
N ARG A 322 -15.26 -22.56 -15.27
CA ARG A 322 -16.08 -22.51 -14.06
C ARG A 322 -15.29 -21.79 -12.95
N ALA A 323 -15.89 -20.76 -12.35
CA ALA A 323 -15.32 -20.08 -11.19
C ALA A 323 -15.23 -21.04 -9.99
N TYR A 324 -14.24 -20.83 -9.11
CA TYR A 324 -14.18 -21.59 -7.86
C TYR A 324 -15.40 -21.32 -6.99
N SER A 325 -15.80 -22.32 -6.22
CA SER A 325 -16.71 -22.12 -5.10
C SER A 325 -16.04 -21.26 -4.03
N ASP A 326 -16.83 -20.61 -3.19
CA ASP A 326 -16.31 -19.82 -2.06
C ASP A 326 -15.44 -20.68 -1.13
N ASP A 327 -15.84 -21.95 -0.90
CA ASP A 327 -15.07 -22.88 -0.07
C ASP A 327 -13.70 -23.23 -0.67
N ASN A 328 -13.64 -23.54 -1.96
CA ASN A 328 -12.37 -23.82 -2.64
C ASN A 328 -11.43 -22.62 -2.57
N LEU A 329 -11.96 -21.42 -2.83
CA LEU A 329 -11.16 -20.21 -2.75
C LEU A 329 -10.67 -19.92 -1.33
N VAL A 330 -11.55 -20.04 -0.33
CA VAL A 330 -11.18 -19.86 1.07
C VAL A 330 -10.09 -20.85 1.47
N ASN A 331 -10.19 -22.12 1.04
CA ASN A 331 -9.17 -23.14 1.29
C ASN A 331 -7.82 -22.77 0.67
N VAL A 332 -7.77 -22.39 -0.60
CA VAL A 332 -6.55 -21.93 -1.28
C VAL A 332 -5.87 -20.81 -0.50
N ILE A 333 -6.64 -19.80 -0.06
CA ILE A 333 -6.07 -18.66 0.67
C ILE A 333 -5.65 -19.06 2.10
N VAL A 334 -6.35 -20.00 2.75
CA VAL A 334 -5.95 -20.55 4.06
C VAL A 334 -4.60 -21.25 3.93
N GLU A 335 -4.44 -22.13 2.94
CA GLU A 335 -3.17 -22.83 2.71
C GLU A 335 -2.03 -21.83 2.40
N ALA A 336 -2.28 -20.83 1.54
CA ALA A 336 -1.30 -19.77 1.30
C ALA A 336 -0.91 -19.02 2.58
N LYS A 337 -1.84 -18.82 3.53
CA LYS A 337 -1.57 -18.14 4.80
C LYS A 337 -0.84 -19.01 5.83
N LYS A 338 -0.98 -20.33 5.78
CA LYS A 338 -0.21 -21.26 6.64
C LYS A 338 1.28 -21.21 6.32
N MET A 339 1.65 -21.15 5.04
CA MET A 339 3.04 -21.10 4.57
C MET A 339 3.63 -19.69 4.49
N MET A 340 2.91 -18.65 4.97
CA MET A 340 3.31 -17.26 4.83
C MET A 340 4.59 -16.91 5.58
N PRO A 341 5.65 -16.44 4.89
CA PRO A 341 6.88 -16.01 5.56
C PRO A 341 6.67 -14.77 6.44
N PRO A 342 7.42 -14.61 7.53
CA PRO A 342 7.24 -13.52 8.48
C PRO A 342 7.60 -12.13 7.92
N TRP A 343 8.39 -12.06 6.86
CA TRP A 343 8.74 -10.81 6.17
C TRP A 343 7.72 -10.35 5.11
N VAL A 344 6.72 -11.18 4.76
CA VAL A 344 5.73 -10.82 3.74
C VAL A 344 4.56 -10.06 4.35
N ARG A 345 4.12 -8.98 3.68
CA ARG A 345 2.90 -8.24 4.02
C ARG A 345 1.77 -8.55 3.03
N ILE A 346 0.68 -9.17 3.48
CA ILE A 346 -0.53 -9.29 2.63
C ILE A 346 -1.30 -7.97 2.66
N MET A 347 -1.25 -7.22 1.58
CA MET A 347 -1.91 -5.93 1.47
C MET A 347 -3.42 -6.07 1.25
N ARG A 348 -3.83 -6.91 0.29
CA ARG A 348 -5.24 -7.18 -0.05
C ARG A 348 -5.50 -8.67 -0.26
N VAL A 349 -6.76 -9.08 -0.06
CA VAL A 349 -7.22 -10.47 -0.27
C VAL A 349 -8.40 -10.52 -1.26
N GLN A 350 -8.86 -9.36 -1.73
CA GLN A 350 -9.92 -9.24 -2.75
C GLN A 350 -9.85 -7.89 -3.45
N ARG A 351 -10.55 -7.75 -4.57
CA ARG A 351 -10.73 -6.48 -5.30
C ARG A 351 -11.91 -5.69 -4.73
N GLU A 352 -11.90 -4.37 -4.95
CA GLU A 352 -12.99 -3.47 -4.56
C GLU A 352 -14.03 -3.38 -5.72
N ILE A 353 -14.59 -4.52 -6.12
CA ILE A 353 -15.63 -4.62 -7.16
C ILE A 353 -16.97 -4.80 -6.45
N GLU A 354 -17.98 -4.07 -6.88
CA GLU A 354 -19.34 -4.18 -6.35
C GLU A 354 -19.92 -5.57 -6.70
N SER A 355 -20.61 -6.20 -5.75
CA SER A 355 -21.13 -7.57 -5.91
C SER A 355 -22.12 -7.71 -7.07
N LYS A 356 -22.81 -6.62 -7.45
CA LYS A 356 -23.72 -6.59 -8.60
C LYS A 356 -23.00 -6.75 -9.95
N ASP A 357 -21.71 -6.38 -10.03
CA ASP A 357 -20.91 -6.46 -11.24
C ASP A 357 -20.26 -7.85 -11.41
N ILE A 358 -20.43 -8.75 -10.41
CA ILE A 358 -19.84 -10.09 -10.39
C ILE A 358 -20.90 -11.12 -10.83
N VAL A 359 -20.70 -11.73 -12.00
CA VAL A 359 -21.55 -12.82 -12.52
C VAL A 359 -21.25 -14.11 -11.77
N ALA A 360 -19.99 -14.52 -11.66
CA ALA A 360 -19.55 -15.70 -10.94
C ALA A 360 -18.20 -15.46 -10.23
N GLY A 361 -18.00 -16.18 -9.12
CA GLY A 361 -16.87 -15.99 -8.20
C GLY A 361 -17.31 -15.38 -6.86
N PRO A 362 -16.38 -15.13 -5.93
CA PRO A 362 -16.72 -14.68 -4.59
C PRO A 362 -17.34 -13.27 -4.60
N LYS A 363 -18.55 -13.16 -4.06
CA LYS A 363 -19.31 -11.90 -3.93
C LYS A 363 -19.16 -11.26 -2.55
N SER A 364 -18.60 -11.97 -1.58
CA SER A 364 -18.48 -11.55 -0.19
C SER A 364 -17.41 -10.45 -0.02
N GLY A 365 -17.78 -9.32 0.54
CA GLY A 365 -16.86 -8.20 0.83
C GLY A 365 -15.93 -8.43 2.04
N ASN A 366 -16.06 -9.54 2.77
CA ASN A 366 -15.33 -9.85 4.01
C ASN A 366 -14.43 -11.10 3.94
N LEU A 367 -13.98 -11.46 2.73
CA LEU A 367 -13.19 -12.68 2.47
C LEU A 367 -12.00 -12.84 3.42
N ARG A 368 -11.28 -11.75 3.74
CA ARG A 368 -10.17 -11.77 4.70
C ARG A 368 -10.62 -12.27 6.09
N GLN A 369 -11.77 -11.82 6.58
CA GLN A 369 -12.28 -12.22 7.90
C GLN A 369 -12.69 -13.69 7.91
N VAL A 370 -13.34 -14.17 6.84
CA VAL A 370 -13.73 -15.58 6.68
C VAL A 370 -12.49 -16.47 6.68
N VAL A 371 -11.48 -16.13 5.87
CA VAL A 371 -10.21 -16.86 5.81
C VAL A 371 -9.49 -16.88 7.18
N LEU A 372 -9.42 -15.75 7.89
CA LEU A 372 -8.77 -15.69 9.20
C LEU A 372 -9.54 -16.47 10.27
N LYS A 373 -10.87 -16.51 10.18
CA LYS A 373 -11.71 -17.34 11.08
C LYS A 373 -11.40 -18.82 10.84
N LYS A 374 -11.43 -19.28 9.59
CA LYS A 374 -11.16 -20.68 9.23
C LYS A 374 -9.74 -21.10 9.61
N LEU A 375 -8.74 -20.24 9.39
CA LEU A 375 -7.34 -20.47 9.76
C LEU A 375 -7.21 -20.73 11.28
N ARG A 376 -7.87 -19.88 12.11
CA ARG A 376 -7.90 -20.03 13.58
C ARG A 376 -8.60 -21.30 14.03
N GLN A 377 -9.71 -21.68 13.38
CA GLN A 377 -10.42 -22.94 13.66
C GLN A 377 -9.55 -24.17 13.42
N GLN A 378 -8.56 -24.08 12.53
CA GLN A 378 -7.57 -25.11 12.25
C GLN A 378 -6.33 -25.03 13.15
N GLY A 379 -6.31 -24.16 14.16
CA GLY A 379 -5.19 -24.00 15.10
C GLY A 379 -4.02 -23.17 14.59
N TYR A 380 -4.16 -22.48 13.43
CA TYR A 380 -3.07 -21.68 12.82
C TYR A 380 -3.27 -20.18 13.02
N LYS A 381 -2.13 -19.46 13.10
CA LYS A 381 -2.06 -17.99 13.05
C LYS A 381 -1.32 -17.54 11.81
N CYS A 382 -1.83 -16.51 11.12
CA CYS A 382 -1.13 -15.92 9.99
C CYS A 382 0.08 -15.11 10.45
N ARG A 383 1.27 -15.42 9.94
CA ARG A 383 2.52 -14.75 10.29
C ARG A 383 2.85 -13.52 9.46
N CYS A 384 2.00 -13.13 8.50
CA CYS A 384 2.28 -11.95 7.69
C CYS A 384 2.36 -10.67 8.54
N ILE A 385 3.17 -9.70 8.10
CA ILE A 385 3.37 -8.41 8.79
C ILE A 385 2.03 -7.75 9.14
N ARG A 386 1.07 -7.67 8.17
CA ARG A 386 -0.23 -7.02 8.42
C ARG A 386 -1.03 -7.62 9.57
N CYS A 387 -0.92 -8.94 9.79
CA CYS A 387 -1.61 -9.60 10.90
C CYS A 387 -0.93 -9.36 12.25
N ARG A 388 0.31 -8.88 12.24
CA ARG A 388 1.14 -8.67 13.44
C ARG A 388 1.44 -7.20 13.73
N GLU A 389 1.12 -6.24 12.84
CA GLU A 389 1.44 -4.83 13.07
C GLU A 389 0.65 -4.23 14.25
N THR A 390 1.32 -3.47 15.12
CA THR A 390 0.77 -2.91 16.35
C THR A 390 -0.48 -2.07 16.10
N GLY A 391 -0.46 -1.21 15.08
CA GLY A 391 -1.53 -0.26 14.77
C GLY A 391 -2.86 -0.92 14.43
N LEU A 392 -2.84 -2.10 13.76
CA LEU A 392 -4.06 -2.86 13.44
C LEU A 392 -4.48 -3.78 14.58
N GLN A 393 -3.52 -4.34 15.33
CA GLN A 393 -3.81 -5.18 16.49
C GLN A 393 -4.25 -4.35 17.71
N LYS A 394 -3.87 -3.07 17.77
CA LYS A 394 -4.01 -2.22 18.96
C LYS A 394 -3.34 -2.86 20.19
N ARG A 395 -2.25 -3.57 19.98
CA ARG A 395 -1.40 -4.17 21.00
C ARG A 395 -0.06 -3.44 21.03
N TYR A 396 0.29 -2.94 22.20
CA TYR A 396 1.48 -2.12 22.42
C TYR A 396 2.33 -2.76 23.53
N PRO A 397 3.28 -3.68 23.18
CA PRO A 397 4.15 -4.34 24.17
C PRO A 397 4.98 -3.33 24.98
N ALA A 398 5.25 -3.64 26.24
CA ALA A 398 6.21 -2.86 27.04
C ALA A 398 7.63 -2.97 26.45
N GLU A 399 8.51 -2.03 26.76
CA GLU A 399 9.84 -1.95 26.11
C GLU A 399 10.71 -3.19 26.42
N ASP A 400 10.60 -3.74 27.61
CA ASP A 400 11.27 -4.96 28.07
C ASP A 400 10.73 -6.25 27.42
N GLU A 401 9.54 -6.20 26.82
CA GLU A 401 8.94 -7.28 26.03
C GLU A 401 9.34 -7.24 24.57
N VAL A 402 10.06 -6.21 24.11
CA VAL A 402 10.43 -6.03 22.70
C VAL A 402 11.83 -6.60 22.45
N VAL A 403 11.95 -7.42 21.41
CA VAL A 403 13.20 -8.04 20.98
C VAL A 403 13.50 -7.75 19.52
N LEU A 404 14.77 -7.59 19.18
CA LEU A 404 15.23 -7.55 17.81
C LEU A 404 15.30 -8.98 17.25
N ARG A 405 14.61 -9.23 16.14
CA ARG A 405 14.68 -10.49 15.39
C ARG A 405 15.34 -10.28 14.04
N ARG A 406 16.07 -11.30 13.59
CA ARG A 406 16.72 -11.32 12.29
C ARG A 406 16.27 -12.55 11.51
N THR A 407 15.89 -12.35 10.27
CA THR A 407 15.58 -13.43 9.31
C THR A 407 16.38 -13.19 8.05
N GLU A 408 17.10 -14.22 7.60
CA GLU A 408 17.90 -14.17 6.38
C GLU A 408 17.36 -15.13 5.35
N TYR A 409 17.43 -14.70 4.10
CA TYR A 409 17.05 -15.53 2.96
C TYR A 409 17.77 -15.07 1.69
N SER A 410 17.84 -15.97 0.71
CA SER A 410 18.36 -15.62 -0.62
C SER A 410 17.21 -15.40 -1.57
N ALA A 411 17.21 -14.27 -2.31
CA ALA A 411 16.18 -13.98 -3.30
C ALA A 411 16.79 -13.30 -4.53
N SER A 412 16.39 -13.73 -5.73
CA SER A 412 16.87 -13.18 -7.01
C SER A 412 18.41 -13.06 -7.06
N GLY A 413 19.12 -14.09 -6.57
CA GLY A 413 20.58 -14.17 -6.55
C GLY A 413 21.29 -13.36 -5.45
N GLY A 414 20.60 -12.49 -4.69
CA GLY A 414 21.18 -11.70 -3.60
C GLY A 414 20.82 -12.23 -2.22
N ARG A 415 21.53 -11.73 -1.19
CA ARG A 415 21.25 -12.03 0.23
C ARG A 415 20.37 -10.93 0.80
N GLU A 416 19.27 -11.33 1.42
CA GLU A 416 18.32 -10.46 2.12
C GLU A 416 18.44 -10.64 3.63
N VAL A 417 18.41 -9.53 4.36
CA VAL A 417 18.33 -9.50 5.81
C VAL A 417 17.10 -8.71 6.21
N PHE A 418 16.16 -9.37 6.87
CA PHE A 418 14.97 -8.77 7.45
C PHE A 418 15.17 -8.63 8.96
N LEU A 419 15.31 -7.40 9.43
CA LEU A 419 15.39 -7.05 10.84
C LEU A 419 14.03 -6.55 11.30
N SER A 420 13.56 -7.02 12.46
CA SER A 420 12.29 -6.56 13.02
C SER A 420 12.34 -6.44 14.54
N TYR A 421 11.79 -5.38 15.08
CA TYR A 421 11.44 -5.30 16.50
C TYR A 421 10.07 -5.92 16.70
N GLU A 422 10.02 -6.97 17.49
CA GLU A 422 8.81 -7.77 17.74
C GLU A 422 8.61 -8.02 19.24
N SER A 423 7.36 -8.29 19.64
CA SER A 423 7.11 -8.84 20.97
C SER A 423 7.80 -10.20 21.13
N ARG A 424 8.15 -10.60 22.37
CA ARG A 424 8.85 -11.88 22.65
C ARG A 424 8.12 -13.10 22.08
N ASP A 425 6.80 -13.10 22.09
CA ASP A 425 5.95 -14.15 21.49
C ASP A 425 5.93 -14.12 19.95
N GLY A 426 6.45 -13.07 19.32
CA GLY A 426 6.49 -12.89 17.86
C GLY A 426 5.15 -12.55 17.24
N ASP A 427 4.11 -12.31 18.05
CA ASP A 427 2.76 -12.04 17.58
C ASP A 427 2.52 -10.57 17.22
N THR A 428 3.41 -9.66 17.65
CA THR A 428 3.31 -8.22 17.37
C THR A 428 4.61 -7.68 16.78
N ILE A 429 4.54 -6.92 15.68
CA ILE A 429 5.66 -6.23 15.05
C ILE A 429 5.51 -4.72 15.20
N LEU A 430 6.58 -4.07 15.70
CA LEU A 430 6.63 -2.63 15.95
C LEU A 430 7.28 -1.87 14.81
N GLY A 431 8.29 -2.46 14.20
CA GLY A 431 9.01 -1.88 13.07
C GLY A 431 9.97 -2.89 12.47
N PHE A 432 10.42 -2.63 11.26
CA PHE A 432 11.33 -3.51 10.54
C PHE A 432 12.17 -2.75 9.52
N LEU A 433 13.24 -3.41 9.07
CA LEU A 433 14.09 -2.97 7.99
C LEU A 433 14.43 -4.14 7.07
N ARG A 434 14.50 -3.88 5.76
CA ARG A 434 14.96 -4.81 4.73
C ARG A 434 16.28 -4.34 4.17
N LEU A 435 17.34 -5.13 4.36
CA LEU A 435 18.64 -4.93 3.78
C LEU A 435 18.90 -5.99 2.71
N ARG A 436 19.52 -5.60 1.59
CA ARG A 436 19.97 -6.50 0.53
C ARG A 436 21.44 -6.28 0.23
N LYS A 437 22.24 -7.35 0.23
CA LYS A 437 23.50 -7.38 -0.52
C LYS A 437 23.15 -7.66 -1.98
N VAL A 438 23.40 -6.68 -2.84
CA VAL A 438 23.04 -6.76 -4.26
C VAL A 438 23.92 -7.79 -4.96
N ALA A 439 23.32 -8.68 -5.76
CA ALA A 439 24.06 -9.69 -6.50
C ALA A 439 24.66 -9.10 -7.79
N LYS A 440 23.83 -8.40 -8.56
CA LYS A 440 24.21 -7.74 -9.82
C LYS A 440 23.63 -6.32 -9.82
N PRO A 441 24.43 -5.31 -9.47
CA PRO A 441 23.95 -3.95 -9.42
C PRO A 441 23.35 -3.53 -10.77
N HIS A 442 22.10 -3.04 -10.75
CA HIS A 442 21.48 -2.45 -11.92
C HIS A 442 22.02 -1.05 -12.20
N ARG A 443 22.36 -0.33 -11.14
CA ARG A 443 22.87 1.05 -11.16
C ARG A 443 24.30 1.10 -10.63
N SER A 444 25.12 1.97 -11.22
CA SER A 444 26.49 2.19 -10.74
C SER A 444 26.56 2.69 -9.30
N GLU A 445 25.57 3.47 -8.86
CA GLU A 445 25.46 3.97 -7.49
C GLU A 445 25.36 2.81 -6.45
N LEU A 446 24.94 1.63 -6.87
CA LEU A 446 24.80 0.46 -6.00
C LEU A 446 26.01 -0.48 -6.03
N SER A 447 27.03 -0.17 -6.84
CA SER A 447 28.26 -0.99 -6.90
C SER A 447 28.96 -0.99 -5.54
N GLY A 448 29.34 -2.20 -5.06
CA GLY A 448 30.01 -2.37 -3.76
C GLY A 448 29.17 -2.01 -2.54
N SER A 449 27.85 -1.87 -2.68
CA SER A 449 26.98 -1.46 -1.58
C SER A 449 26.01 -2.55 -1.11
N ALA A 450 25.49 -2.37 0.10
CA ALA A 450 24.23 -2.97 0.50
C ALA A 450 23.10 -1.94 0.41
N VAL A 451 21.87 -2.39 0.11
CA VAL A 451 20.73 -1.50 -0.13
C VAL A 451 19.66 -1.70 0.95
N VAL A 452 19.33 -0.64 1.66
CA VAL A 452 18.12 -0.58 2.49
C VAL A 452 16.92 -0.36 1.56
N ARG A 453 16.08 -1.38 1.44
CA ARG A 453 14.92 -1.38 0.54
C ARG A 453 13.65 -0.89 1.23
N GLU A 454 13.54 -1.04 2.52
CA GLU A 454 12.44 -0.56 3.34
C GLU A 454 12.90 -0.33 4.78
N LEU A 455 12.46 0.77 5.37
CA LEU A 455 12.47 1.01 6.82
C LEU A 455 11.07 1.48 7.21
N HIS A 456 10.42 0.77 8.11
CA HIS A 456 9.08 1.12 8.56
C HIS A 456 8.95 0.89 10.07
N VAL A 457 8.51 1.91 10.79
CA VAL A 457 8.14 1.82 12.21
C VAL A 457 6.64 2.09 12.30
N TYR A 458 5.90 1.12 12.84
CA TYR A 458 4.46 1.20 12.99
C TYR A 458 4.06 2.09 14.15
N GLY A 459 2.93 2.74 14.01
CA GLY A 459 2.33 3.63 14.98
C GLY A 459 1.23 4.44 14.31
N GLN A 460 0.50 5.23 15.08
CA GLN A 460 -0.45 6.18 14.50
C GLN A 460 0.31 7.22 13.67
N ALA A 461 -0.30 7.67 12.56
CA ALA A 461 0.28 8.72 11.75
C ALA A 461 0.48 10.00 12.60
N MET A 462 1.72 10.46 12.66
CA MET A 462 2.09 11.72 13.30
C MET A 462 2.90 12.53 12.29
N SER A 463 2.67 13.85 12.28
CA SER A 463 3.42 14.76 11.42
C SER A 463 4.92 14.66 11.67
N VAL A 464 5.74 14.78 10.63
CA VAL A 464 7.19 14.70 10.75
C VAL A 464 7.68 15.90 11.58
N GLY A 465 8.27 15.61 12.75
CA GLY A 465 8.79 16.64 13.66
C GLY A 465 7.89 17.02 14.83
N SER A 466 6.69 16.46 14.96
CA SER A 466 5.87 16.67 16.15
C SER A 466 6.52 16.04 17.40
N LYS A 467 6.56 16.79 18.49
CA LYS A 467 7.12 16.37 19.78
C LYS A 467 6.05 15.88 20.78
N GLU A 468 4.83 15.63 20.33
CA GLU A 468 3.79 15.17 21.25
C GLU A 468 4.13 13.78 21.77
N VAL A 469 4.33 13.71 23.08
CA VAL A 469 4.56 12.49 23.86
C VAL A 469 3.23 11.78 24.02
N ASP A 470 3.00 10.83 23.14
CA ASP A 470 1.90 9.87 23.31
C ASP A 470 2.41 8.47 22.96
N ASP A 471 1.71 7.40 23.35
CA ASP A 471 2.04 5.97 23.25
C ASP A 471 2.47 5.44 21.86
N SER A 472 2.90 6.30 20.96
CA SER A 472 3.32 5.95 19.60
C SER A 472 4.79 5.53 19.56
N TYR A 473 5.06 4.34 19.05
CA TYR A 473 6.42 3.83 18.86
C TYR A 473 7.22 4.57 17.77
N GLN A 474 6.59 5.43 16.94
CA GLN A 474 7.26 6.12 15.83
C GLN A 474 8.40 7.06 16.25
N HIS A 475 8.46 7.51 17.48
CA HIS A 475 9.51 8.44 17.97
C HIS A 475 10.41 7.86 19.06
N ARG A 476 10.33 6.56 19.38
CA ARG A 476 11.18 5.87 20.38
C ARG A 476 12.55 5.41 19.85
N GLY A 477 13.00 5.92 18.69
CA GLY A 477 14.33 5.64 18.15
C GLY A 477 14.50 4.29 17.46
N TYR A 478 13.46 3.48 17.30
CA TYR A 478 13.57 2.16 16.65
C TYR A 478 14.10 2.24 15.21
N GLY A 479 13.74 3.28 14.45
CA GLY A 479 14.27 3.48 13.10
C GLY A 479 15.79 3.68 13.09
N SER A 480 16.33 4.50 13.99
CA SER A 480 17.78 4.72 14.10
C SER A 480 18.51 3.49 14.63
N LYS A 481 17.91 2.75 15.59
CA LYS A 481 18.47 1.48 16.08
C LYS A 481 18.55 0.44 14.96
N LEU A 482 17.52 0.32 14.11
CA LEU A 482 17.53 -0.58 12.95
C LEU A 482 18.60 -0.19 11.92
N LEU A 483 18.78 1.11 11.66
CA LEU A 483 19.82 1.59 10.73
C LEU A 483 21.23 1.35 11.30
N GLY A 484 21.47 1.61 12.57
CA GLY A 484 22.77 1.31 13.20
C GLY A 484 23.15 -0.16 13.13
N GLU A 485 22.17 -1.07 13.35
CA GLU A 485 22.41 -2.50 13.21
C GLU A 485 22.70 -2.90 11.75
N VAL A 486 22.04 -2.28 10.79
CA VAL A 486 22.30 -2.49 9.36
C VAL A 486 23.67 -1.97 8.95
N GLU A 487 24.12 -0.84 9.47
CA GLU A 487 25.46 -0.30 9.23
C GLU A 487 26.52 -1.29 9.75
N ARG A 488 26.32 -1.85 10.94
CA ARG A 488 27.18 -2.91 11.49
C ARG A 488 27.18 -4.17 10.61
N ILE A 489 26.00 -4.69 10.24
CA ILE A 489 25.89 -5.89 9.39
C ILE A 489 26.57 -5.67 8.03
N ALA A 490 26.38 -4.50 7.40
CA ALA A 490 26.97 -4.16 6.11
C ALA A 490 28.49 -4.25 6.17
N LYS A 491 29.10 -3.62 7.17
CA LYS A 491 30.55 -3.58 7.37
C LYS A 491 31.10 -4.94 7.80
N ASP A 492 30.62 -5.45 8.92
CA ASP A 492 31.25 -6.58 9.62
C ASP A 492 30.93 -7.94 8.98
N GLU A 493 29.74 -8.08 8.36
CA GLU A 493 29.26 -9.39 7.89
C GLU A 493 29.10 -9.50 6.37
N LEU A 494 28.78 -8.38 5.70
CA LEU A 494 28.62 -8.37 4.25
C LEU A 494 29.89 -7.90 3.53
N GLY A 495 30.85 -7.30 4.25
CA GLY A 495 32.10 -6.77 3.70
C GLY A 495 31.86 -5.71 2.64
N VAL A 496 30.97 -4.76 2.90
CA VAL A 496 30.70 -3.61 2.04
C VAL A 496 30.89 -2.32 2.81
N ASP A 497 31.48 -1.33 2.15
CA ASP A 497 31.84 -0.04 2.77
C ASP A 497 30.79 1.03 2.53
N LYS A 498 29.68 0.71 1.86
CA LYS A 498 28.64 1.65 1.48
C LYS A 498 27.26 1.07 1.70
N ILE A 499 26.39 1.87 2.29
CA ILE A 499 24.95 1.60 2.34
C ILE A 499 24.23 2.64 1.46
N ALA A 500 23.40 2.15 0.54
CA ALA A 500 22.45 2.94 -0.21
C ALA A 500 21.03 2.70 0.32
N VAL A 501 20.19 3.70 0.25
CA VAL A 501 18.76 3.60 0.62
C VAL A 501 17.92 4.07 -0.56
N ILE A 502 16.98 3.24 -1.02
CA ILE A 502 15.93 3.70 -1.94
C ILE A 502 14.91 4.53 -1.13
N SER A 503 15.26 5.78 -0.91
CA SER A 503 14.49 6.68 -0.07
C SER A 503 13.35 7.32 -0.85
N ALA A 504 12.14 7.26 -0.30
CA ALA A 504 11.08 8.13 -0.80
C ALA A 504 11.45 9.60 -0.57
N VAL A 505 10.99 10.47 -1.47
CA VAL A 505 11.34 11.90 -1.48
C VAL A 505 11.11 12.56 -0.11
N GLY A 506 9.95 12.37 0.47
CA GLY A 506 9.58 12.97 1.76
C GLY A 506 10.34 12.41 2.98
N THR A 507 11.15 11.35 2.80
CA THR A 507 11.96 10.77 3.89
C THR A 507 13.46 11.08 3.76
N ARG A 508 13.92 11.73 2.68
CA ARG A 508 15.33 12.03 2.44
C ARG A 508 15.95 12.86 3.57
N GLN A 509 15.23 13.84 4.12
CA GLN A 509 15.69 14.66 5.23
C GLN A 509 15.94 13.85 6.52
N TYR A 510 15.21 12.77 6.75
CA TYR A 510 15.47 11.86 7.86
C TYR A 510 16.85 11.19 7.72
N TYR A 511 17.16 10.66 6.52
CA TYR A 511 18.46 10.03 6.27
C TYR A 511 19.61 11.04 6.23
N LYS A 512 19.38 12.24 5.67
CA LYS A 512 20.40 13.32 5.67
C LYS A 512 20.86 13.68 7.09
N ARG A 513 19.94 13.72 8.08
CA ARG A 513 20.28 13.96 9.49
C ARG A 513 21.10 12.83 10.13
N LEU A 514 21.09 11.63 9.54
CA LEU A 514 21.87 10.47 9.97
C LEU A 514 23.19 10.32 9.18
N GLY A 515 23.59 11.35 8.42
CA GLY A 515 24.84 11.38 7.68
C GLY A 515 24.80 10.81 6.26
N TYR A 516 23.62 10.43 5.77
CA TYR A 516 23.45 10.01 4.38
C TYR A 516 23.43 11.21 3.44
N ARG A 517 23.95 11.05 2.23
CA ARG A 517 23.99 12.08 1.18
C ARG A 517 23.27 11.60 -0.08
N GLN A 518 22.82 12.55 -0.92
CA GLN A 518 22.22 12.23 -2.20
C GLN A 518 23.24 11.52 -3.11
N ASP A 519 22.82 10.44 -3.76
CA ASP A 519 23.62 9.57 -4.62
C ASP A 519 22.74 9.06 -5.78
N GLY A 520 22.63 9.84 -6.84
CA GLY A 520 21.66 9.60 -7.91
C GLY A 520 20.22 9.57 -7.35
N PRO A 521 19.43 8.54 -7.66
CA PRO A 521 18.06 8.40 -7.13
C PRO A 521 18.02 7.93 -5.66
N TYR A 522 19.16 7.57 -5.08
CA TYR A 522 19.30 7.06 -3.72
C TYR A 522 19.83 8.11 -2.76
N VAL A 523 19.86 7.78 -1.47
CA VAL A 523 20.73 8.42 -0.49
C VAL A 523 21.70 7.35 0.02
N SER A 524 22.98 7.70 0.20
CA SER A 524 24.02 6.75 0.60
C SER A 524 24.93 7.29 1.70
N LYS A 525 25.60 6.36 2.41
CA LYS A 525 26.57 6.62 3.46
C LYS A 525 27.70 5.60 3.37
N VAL A 526 28.93 6.05 3.51
CA VAL A 526 30.10 5.19 3.75
C VAL A 526 30.09 4.77 5.22
N VAL A 527 30.32 3.47 5.52
CA VAL A 527 30.20 2.87 6.86
C VAL A 527 31.51 2.24 7.34
#